data_90c06e4c224bc52025c62b10c2e56efb
#
_entry.id   90c06e4c224bc52025c62b10c2e56efb
#
_cell.length_a   1.000
_cell.length_b   1.000
_cell.length_c   1.000
_cell.angle_alpha   90.00
_cell.angle_beta   90.00
_cell.angle_gamma   90.00
#
_symmetry.space_group_name_H-M   'P 1'
#
loop_
_entity.id
_entity.type
_entity.pdbx_description
1 polymer ?
#
loop_
_entity_poly.entity_id
_entity_poly.type
_entity_poly.pdbx_seq_one_letter_code
_entity_poly.pdbx_strand_id
1 'polypeptide(L)'
;RSTPVDPSEWNRNDGFSPGAMIMAHVPRIDLDRTGAVRITDIARSLAEDAPILLIDAETGERQLIWSELDANATSPEGQALIIRPAKNLLESRRYIVALRNLRDADGAPLEPSPLFRAYRDKLNTGIEVYERRRPAMEDIFARLERAGVAREELFLAWDFTVASQRNITERLL
;
A
#
# COMPACT_ATOMS: atom_id res chain seq x y z
N ARG A 1 -38.66 -13.95 -9.76
CA ARG A 1 -38.16 -12.68 -10.34
C ARG A 1 -37.05 -12.17 -9.42
N SER A 2 -35.83 -12.12 -9.88
CA SER A 2 -34.75 -11.47 -9.15
C SER A 2 -34.93 -9.95 -9.25
N THR A 3 -35.02 -9.27 -8.12
CA THR A 3 -35.01 -7.80 -8.10
C THR A 3 -33.56 -7.36 -8.36
N PRO A 4 -33.28 -6.50 -9.33
CA PRO A 4 -31.94 -5.94 -9.55
C PRO A 4 -31.48 -5.24 -8.27
N VAL A 5 -30.21 -5.45 -7.89
CA VAL A 5 -29.61 -4.72 -6.79
C VAL A 5 -29.34 -3.29 -7.26
N ASP A 6 -29.87 -2.30 -6.55
CA ASP A 6 -29.55 -0.90 -6.78
C ASP A 6 -28.20 -0.57 -6.12
N PRO A 7 -27.13 -0.27 -6.90
CA PRO A 7 -25.80 0.01 -6.37
C PRO A 7 -25.63 1.44 -5.89
N SER A 8 -26.64 2.30 -5.98
CA SER A 8 -26.55 3.75 -5.71
C SER A 8 -25.95 4.07 -4.36
N GLU A 9 -26.31 3.28 -3.34
CA GLU A 9 -25.79 3.47 -1.99
C GLU A 9 -24.31 3.08 -1.85
N TRP A 10 -23.87 1.99 -2.52
CA TRP A 10 -22.46 1.60 -2.53
C TRP A 10 -21.59 2.56 -3.34
N ASN A 11 -22.12 3.10 -4.44
CA ASN A 11 -21.43 4.07 -5.30
C ASN A 11 -21.17 5.43 -4.61
N ARG A 12 -21.73 5.65 -3.44
CA ARG A 12 -21.47 6.85 -2.62
C ARG A 12 -20.21 6.73 -1.77
N ASN A 13 -19.62 5.54 -1.68
CA ASN A 13 -18.40 5.33 -0.92
C ASN A 13 -17.25 6.12 -1.56
N ASP A 14 -16.63 6.99 -0.76
CA ASP A 14 -15.57 7.92 -1.20
C ASP A 14 -14.18 7.52 -0.70
N GLY A 15 -14.04 6.35 -0.07
CA GLY A 15 -12.77 5.84 0.41
C GLY A 15 -12.88 4.55 1.22
N PHE A 16 -11.76 4.15 1.79
CA PHE A 16 -11.65 2.96 2.63
C PHE A 16 -11.90 3.27 4.11
N SER A 17 -12.27 2.25 4.90
CA SER A 17 -12.41 2.39 6.35
C SER A 17 -11.09 2.85 6.99
N PRO A 18 -11.11 3.73 8.01
CA PRO A 18 -9.91 4.20 8.72
C PRO A 18 -9.05 3.10 9.33
N GLY A 19 -9.66 1.99 9.73
CA GLY A 19 -8.99 0.83 10.34
C GLY A 19 -8.83 -0.36 9.41
N ALA A 20 -9.09 -0.20 8.10
CA ALA A 20 -8.96 -1.29 7.16
C ALA A 20 -7.53 -1.83 7.08
N MET A 21 -7.39 -3.16 7.06
CA MET A 21 -6.12 -3.78 6.69
C MET A 21 -5.83 -3.52 5.21
N ILE A 22 -4.56 -3.39 4.89
CA ILE A 22 -4.07 -3.19 3.54
C ILE A 22 -3.47 -4.52 3.08
N MET A 23 -3.79 -4.97 1.88
CA MET A 23 -3.33 -6.25 1.36
C MET A 23 -2.57 -6.07 0.05
N ALA A 24 -1.50 -6.83 -0.11
CA ALA A 24 -0.75 -6.91 -1.35
C ALA A 24 -0.30 -8.34 -1.63
N HIS A 25 -0.25 -8.72 -2.90
CA HIS A 25 0.35 -9.98 -3.29
C HIS A 25 1.82 -9.76 -3.62
N VAL A 26 2.69 -10.32 -2.79
CA VAL A 26 4.14 -10.27 -2.94
C VAL A 26 4.68 -11.70 -2.88
N PRO A 27 4.73 -12.41 -4.03
CA PRO A 27 5.18 -13.79 -4.06
C PRO A 27 6.57 -13.95 -3.46
N ARG A 28 6.73 -15.01 -2.66
CA ARG A 28 8.03 -15.41 -2.07
C ARG A 28 8.64 -14.43 -1.07
N ILE A 29 7.92 -13.42 -0.61
CA ILE A 29 8.45 -12.52 0.43
C ILE A 29 8.74 -13.30 1.71
N ASP A 30 9.90 -13.07 2.29
CA ASP A 30 10.24 -13.47 3.65
C ASP A 30 10.26 -12.22 4.53
N LEU A 31 9.38 -12.16 5.53
CA LEU A 31 9.23 -10.96 6.37
C LEU A 31 10.45 -10.74 7.27
N ASP A 32 11.09 -11.81 7.74
CA ASP A 32 12.26 -11.71 8.62
C ASP A 32 13.49 -11.27 7.83
N ARG A 33 13.74 -11.87 6.67
CA ARG A 33 14.82 -11.46 5.76
C ARG A 33 14.64 -10.06 5.22
N THR A 34 13.40 -9.66 5.00
CA THR A 34 13.04 -8.29 4.62
C THR A 34 13.24 -7.29 5.77
N GLY A 35 13.17 -7.74 7.03
CA GLY A 35 13.17 -6.85 8.19
C GLY A 35 11.82 -6.16 8.40
N ALA A 36 10.73 -6.78 7.94
CA ALA A 36 9.39 -6.26 8.11
C ALA A 36 8.99 -6.22 9.59
N VAL A 37 8.25 -5.18 9.96
CA VAL A 37 7.93 -4.92 11.36
C VAL A 37 6.84 -5.85 11.87
N ARG A 38 7.11 -6.53 12.97
CA ARG A 38 6.15 -7.39 13.67
C ARG A 38 5.33 -6.59 14.68
N ILE A 39 4.19 -7.12 15.10
CA ILE A 39 3.33 -6.53 16.13
C ILE A 39 4.04 -6.28 17.47
N THR A 40 5.11 -7.02 17.75
CA THR A 40 5.90 -6.89 18.99
C THR A 40 6.84 -5.69 19.01
N ASP A 41 7.08 -5.03 17.85
CA ASP A 41 8.00 -3.88 17.73
C ASP A 41 7.49 -2.84 16.74
N ILE A 42 6.25 -2.41 16.91
CA ILE A 42 5.55 -1.50 15.98
C ILE A 42 6.30 -0.18 15.79
N ALA A 43 6.99 0.34 16.83
CA ALA A 43 7.71 1.60 16.75
C ALA A 43 8.77 1.61 15.64
N ARG A 44 9.34 0.45 15.31
CA ARG A 44 10.33 0.30 14.25
C ARG A 44 9.78 0.59 12.85
N SER A 45 8.47 0.61 12.65
CA SER A 45 7.86 1.01 11.38
C SER A 45 8.11 2.47 11.01
N LEU A 46 8.52 3.29 11.97
CA LEU A 46 8.90 4.69 11.74
C LEU A 46 10.39 4.87 11.40
N ALA A 47 11.19 3.80 11.50
CA ALA A 47 12.63 3.87 11.22
C ALA A 47 12.90 4.25 9.76
N GLU A 48 14.01 4.95 9.55
CA GLU A 48 14.39 5.44 8.22
C GLU A 48 14.53 4.29 7.20
N ASP A 49 15.05 3.15 7.64
CA ASP A 49 15.29 1.94 6.84
C ASP A 49 14.10 0.99 6.74
N ALA A 50 12.94 1.30 7.33
CA ALA A 50 11.77 0.44 7.31
C ALA A 50 11.40 0.03 5.86
N PRO A 51 11.22 -1.29 5.58
CA PRO A 51 10.99 -1.78 4.21
C PRO A 51 9.53 -1.65 3.77
N ILE A 52 8.60 -1.57 4.71
CA ILE A 52 7.17 -1.41 4.46
C ILE A 52 6.72 -0.12 5.13
N LEU A 53 6.16 0.77 4.35
CA LEU A 53 5.82 2.13 4.77
C LEU A 53 4.36 2.44 4.47
N LEU A 54 3.72 3.14 5.39
CA LEU A 54 2.45 3.82 5.18
C LEU A 54 2.66 5.30 5.50
N ILE A 55 2.44 6.17 4.53
CA ILE A 55 2.80 7.59 4.61
C ILE A 55 1.57 8.44 4.31
N ASP A 56 1.31 9.45 5.15
CA ASP A 56 0.35 10.50 4.83
C ASP A 56 0.85 11.28 3.61
N ALA A 57 0.08 11.29 2.54
CA ALA A 57 0.49 11.87 1.27
C ALA A 57 0.62 13.40 1.30
N GLU A 58 0.01 14.08 2.26
CA GLU A 58 0.08 15.54 2.40
C GLU A 58 1.27 15.97 3.25
N THR A 59 1.48 15.30 4.39
CA THR A 59 2.49 15.69 5.37
C THR A 59 3.82 14.97 5.18
N GLY A 60 3.84 13.81 4.52
CA GLY A 60 5.00 12.91 4.45
C GLY A 60 5.22 12.10 5.73
N GLU A 61 4.33 12.22 6.73
CA GLU A 61 4.48 11.55 8.02
C GLU A 61 4.24 10.04 7.90
N ARG A 62 5.17 9.25 8.45
CA ARG A 62 5.06 7.80 8.54
C ARG A 62 4.03 7.39 9.59
N GLN A 63 3.22 6.39 9.26
CA GLN A 63 2.24 5.84 10.18
C GLN A 63 2.77 4.56 10.83
N LEU A 64 2.41 4.35 12.10
CA LEU A 64 2.71 3.10 12.81
C LEU A 64 1.95 1.95 12.19
N ILE A 65 2.67 0.91 11.78
CA ILE A 65 2.12 -0.30 11.17
C ILE A 65 2.84 -1.54 11.68
N TRP A 66 2.24 -2.71 11.46
CA TRP A 66 2.94 -3.99 11.47
C TRP A 66 2.50 -4.82 10.26
N SER A 67 3.25 -5.88 9.98
CA SER A 67 3.02 -6.73 8.81
C SER A 67 3.00 -8.21 9.19
N GLU A 68 2.16 -8.95 8.51
CA GLU A 68 2.04 -10.41 8.64
C GLU A 68 1.71 -11.03 7.28
N LEU A 69 1.93 -12.33 7.14
CA LEU A 69 1.45 -13.09 5.98
C LEU A 69 0.14 -13.78 6.32
N ASP A 70 -0.73 -13.92 5.32
CA ASP A 70 -1.99 -14.63 5.48
C ASP A 70 -1.73 -16.10 5.84
N ALA A 71 -2.10 -16.47 7.08
CA ALA A 71 -1.93 -17.83 7.61
C ALA A 71 -2.92 -18.84 6.99
N ASN A 72 -3.96 -18.37 6.28
CA ASN A 72 -4.97 -19.25 5.65
C ASN A 72 -4.60 -19.61 4.21
N ALA A 73 -3.52 -19.06 3.67
CA ALA A 73 -3.08 -19.39 2.32
C ALA A 73 -2.67 -20.87 2.23
N THR A 74 -3.06 -21.51 1.14
CA THR A 74 -2.76 -22.94 0.89
C THR A 74 -1.38 -23.18 0.30
N SER A 75 -0.70 -22.12 -0.16
CA SER A 75 0.67 -22.18 -0.68
C SER A 75 1.40 -20.86 -0.41
N PRO A 76 2.74 -20.87 -0.29
CA PRO A 76 3.54 -19.65 -0.13
C PRO A 76 3.36 -18.64 -1.26
N GLU A 77 3.16 -19.12 -2.49
CA GLU A 77 2.97 -18.28 -3.68
C GLU A 77 1.63 -17.52 -3.64
N GLY A 78 0.62 -18.09 -2.98
CA GLY A 78 -0.70 -17.50 -2.83
C GLY A 78 -0.86 -16.63 -1.59
N GLN A 79 0.17 -16.54 -0.74
CA GLN A 79 0.10 -15.78 0.50
C GLN A 79 0.00 -14.27 0.25
N ALA A 80 -0.99 -13.64 0.86
CA ALA A 80 -1.09 -12.19 0.88
C ALA A 80 -0.22 -11.60 1.99
N LEU A 81 0.49 -10.52 1.66
CA LEU A 81 1.07 -9.61 2.63
C LEU A 81 -0.06 -8.75 3.20
N ILE A 82 -0.23 -8.78 4.52
CA ILE A 82 -1.20 -7.97 5.25
C ILE A 82 -0.43 -6.89 6.02
N ILE A 83 -0.80 -5.64 5.80
CA ILE A 83 -0.24 -4.47 6.48
C ILE A 83 -1.36 -3.87 7.32
N ARG A 84 -1.13 -3.75 8.62
CA ARG A 84 -2.12 -3.24 9.56
C ARG A 84 -1.70 -1.91 10.15
N PRO A 85 -2.49 -0.84 9.94
CA PRO A 85 -2.32 0.40 10.69
C PRO A 85 -2.50 0.14 12.20
N ALA A 86 -1.58 0.63 13.03
CA ALA A 86 -1.62 0.45 14.48
C ALA A 86 -2.61 1.40 15.17
N LYS A 87 -3.10 2.40 14.45
CA LYS A 87 -4.15 3.32 14.86
C LYS A 87 -5.04 3.63 13.65
N ASN A 88 -6.26 4.07 13.88
CA ASN A 88 -7.13 4.55 12.80
C ASN A 88 -6.46 5.69 12.05
N LEU A 89 -6.51 5.61 10.73
CA LEU A 89 -6.06 6.67 9.84
C LEU A 89 -7.06 7.84 9.86
N LEU A 90 -6.59 9.02 9.50
CA LEU A 90 -7.44 10.21 9.45
C LEU A 90 -8.39 10.14 8.26
N GLU A 91 -9.65 10.49 8.52
CA GLU A 91 -10.70 10.55 7.51
C GLU A 91 -10.40 11.60 6.43
N SER A 92 -10.88 11.36 5.22
CA SER A 92 -10.67 12.22 4.04
C SER A 92 -9.19 12.41 3.65
N ARG A 93 -8.28 11.63 4.22
CA ARG A 93 -6.85 11.70 3.94
C ARG A 93 -6.42 10.67 2.91
N ARG A 94 -5.46 11.08 2.09
CA ARG A 94 -4.77 10.21 1.13
C ARG A 94 -3.51 9.64 1.79
N TYR A 95 -3.32 8.34 1.66
CA TYR A 95 -2.14 7.64 2.14
C TYR A 95 -1.43 6.93 1.00
N ILE A 96 -0.11 6.82 1.10
CA ILE A 96 0.73 6.08 0.17
C ILE A 96 1.31 4.88 0.91
N VAL A 97 1.18 3.69 0.32
CA VAL A 97 1.90 2.49 0.72
C VAL A 97 3.13 2.36 -0.14
N ALA A 98 4.28 2.08 0.48
CA ALA A 98 5.52 1.81 -0.23
C ALA A 98 6.19 0.55 0.30
N LEU A 99 6.55 -0.34 -0.61
CA LEU A 99 7.30 -1.56 -0.35
C LEU A 99 8.67 -1.41 -1.02
N ARG A 100 9.75 -1.59 -0.25
CA ARG A 100 11.13 -1.44 -0.77
C ARG A 100 12.07 -2.49 -0.20
N ASN A 101 13.14 -2.76 -0.91
CA ASN A 101 14.23 -3.63 -0.46
C ASN A 101 13.74 -5.01 0.06
N LEU A 102 12.67 -5.54 -0.54
CA LEU A 102 12.08 -6.82 -0.14
C LEU A 102 12.99 -7.98 -0.49
N ARG A 103 12.96 -9.04 0.34
CA ARG A 103 13.80 -10.22 0.18
C ARG A 103 12.98 -11.51 0.28
N ASP A 104 13.47 -12.54 -0.40
CA ASP A 104 12.97 -13.90 -0.25
C ASP A 104 13.67 -14.66 0.89
N ALA A 105 13.30 -15.93 1.08
CA ALA A 105 13.85 -16.78 2.15
C ALA A 105 15.36 -17.02 2.04
N ASP A 106 15.93 -16.96 0.83
CA ASP A 106 17.37 -17.06 0.58
C ASP A 106 18.10 -15.73 0.82
N GLY A 107 17.36 -14.64 1.09
CA GLY A 107 17.88 -13.30 1.26
C GLY A 107 18.13 -12.58 -0.07
N ALA A 108 17.73 -13.16 -1.20
CA ALA A 108 17.82 -12.51 -2.50
C ALA A 108 16.80 -11.37 -2.65
N PRO A 109 17.14 -10.26 -3.31
CA PRO A 109 16.19 -9.18 -3.54
C PRO A 109 15.06 -9.62 -4.44
N LEU A 110 13.83 -9.19 -4.11
CA LEU A 110 12.66 -9.39 -4.94
C LEU A 110 12.58 -8.29 -6.01
N GLU A 111 12.35 -8.72 -7.25
CA GLU A 111 12.21 -7.80 -8.38
C GLU A 111 10.76 -7.30 -8.52
N PRO A 112 10.56 -6.01 -8.80
CA PRO A 112 9.24 -5.45 -9.07
C PRO A 112 8.63 -6.03 -10.34
N SER A 113 7.30 -5.96 -10.46
CA SER A 113 6.63 -6.33 -11.70
C SER A 113 7.15 -5.49 -12.89
N PRO A 114 7.12 -6.01 -14.12
CA PRO A 114 7.57 -5.26 -15.29
C PRO A 114 6.87 -3.91 -15.47
N LEU A 115 5.58 -3.83 -15.16
CA LEU A 115 4.82 -2.58 -15.25
C LEU A 115 5.28 -1.57 -14.17
N PHE A 116 5.40 -1.99 -12.91
CA PHE A 116 5.86 -1.08 -11.86
C PHE A 116 7.30 -0.62 -12.12
N ARG A 117 8.17 -1.53 -12.59
CA ARG A 117 9.54 -1.19 -13.01
C ARG A 117 9.55 -0.14 -14.13
N ALA A 118 8.64 -0.25 -15.11
CA ALA A 118 8.55 0.75 -16.17
C ALA A 118 8.18 2.14 -15.64
N TYR A 119 7.30 2.24 -14.65
CA TYR A 119 7.03 3.51 -13.97
C TYR A 119 8.23 3.98 -13.14
N ARG A 120 8.79 3.11 -12.30
CA ARG A 120 9.92 3.41 -11.44
C ARG A 120 11.12 3.92 -12.23
N ASP A 121 11.48 3.23 -13.30
CA ASP A 121 12.68 3.51 -14.10
C ASP A 121 12.41 4.48 -15.28
N LYS A 122 11.22 5.11 -15.30
CA LYS A 122 10.80 6.08 -16.34
C LYS A 122 10.82 5.52 -17.76
N LEU A 123 10.62 4.20 -17.91
CA LEU A 123 10.57 3.55 -19.22
C LEU A 123 9.19 3.75 -19.85
N ASN A 124 9.15 4.06 -21.14
CA ASN A 124 7.90 4.14 -21.88
C ASN A 124 7.37 2.72 -22.15
N THR A 125 6.12 2.46 -21.77
CA THR A 125 5.48 1.15 -21.99
C THR A 125 4.95 0.97 -23.42
N GLY A 126 4.74 2.07 -24.15
CA GLY A 126 4.07 2.07 -25.46
C GLY A 126 2.57 1.75 -25.39
N ILE A 127 2.00 1.56 -24.20
CA ILE A 127 0.60 1.19 -23.98
C ILE A 127 -0.16 2.35 -23.34
N GLU A 128 -1.10 2.92 -24.10
CA GLU A 128 -1.80 4.15 -23.72
C GLU A 128 -2.46 4.09 -22.34
N VAL A 129 -3.12 2.98 -21.99
CA VAL A 129 -3.78 2.83 -20.68
C VAL A 129 -2.79 2.92 -19.52
N TYR A 130 -1.56 2.46 -19.69
CA TYR A 130 -0.51 2.57 -18.68
C TYR A 130 0.08 3.98 -18.66
N GLU A 131 0.34 4.57 -19.83
CA GLU A 131 0.87 5.93 -19.89
C GLU A 131 -0.09 6.98 -19.32
N ARG A 132 -1.40 6.79 -19.42
CA ARG A 132 -2.39 7.65 -18.74
C ARG A 132 -2.29 7.64 -17.23
N ARG A 133 -1.79 6.56 -16.62
CA ARG A 133 -1.57 6.47 -15.17
C ARG A 133 -0.23 7.07 -14.72
N ARG A 134 0.69 7.30 -15.64
CA ARG A 134 2.03 7.80 -15.32
C ARG A 134 2.03 9.08 -14.48
N PRO A 135 1.23 10.13 -14.76
CA PRO A 135 1.20 11.33 -13.94
C PRO A 135 0.87 11.05 -12.47
N ALA A 136 -0.08 10.14 -12.20
CA ALA A 136 -0.43 9.75 -10.84
C ALA A 136 0.71 8.99 -10.15
N MET A 137 1.42 8.11 -10.88
CA MET A 137 2.59 7.42 -10.35
C MET A 137 3.76 8.38 -10.08
N GLU A 138 3.98 9.37 -10.94
CA GLU A 138 5.02 10.40 -10.71
C GLU A 138 4.71 11.26 -9.47
N ASP A 139 3.43 11.58 -9.21
CA ASP A 139 3.03 12.26 -7.96
C ASP A 139 3.34 11.40 -6.72
N ILE A 140 3.05 10.08 -6.78
CA ILE A 140 3.41 9.14 -5.70
C ILE A 140 4.92 9.15 -5.47
N PHE A 141 5.74 8.98 -6.52
CA PHE A 141 7.20 8.97 -6.40
C PHE A 141 7.73 10.28 -5.85
N ALA A 142 7.24 11.43 -6.33
CA ALA A 142 7.68 12.74 -5.83
C ALA A 142 7.35 12.95 -4.35
N ARG A 143 6.23 12.39 -3.85
CA ARG A 143 5.89 12.44 -2.42
C ARG A 143 6.77 11.52 -1.60
N LEU A 144 7.05 10.32 -2.08
CA LEU A 144 7.94 9.35 -1.44
C LEU A 144 9.36 9.90 -1.34
N GLU A 145 9.90 10.50 -2.40
CA GLU A 145 11.23 11.14 -2.40
C GLU A 145 11.32 12.26 -1.35
N ARG A 146 10.27 13.09 -1.23
CA ARG A 146 10.21 14.14 -0.18
C ARG A 146 10.14 13.56 1.23
N ALA A 147 9.58 12.36 1.39
CA ALA A 147 9.54 11.62 2.65
C ALA A 147 10.81 10.76 2.91
N GLY A 148 11.86 10.94 2.10
CA GLY A 148 13.15 10.24 2.24
C GLY A 148 13.12 8.80 1.75
N VAL A 149 12.23 8.45 0.82
CA VAL A 149 12.15 7.11 0.21
C VAL A 149 12.65 7.19 -1.22
N ALA A 150 13.81 6.61 -1.48
CA ALA A 150 14.44 6.61 -2.80
C ALA A 150 13.63 5.78 -3.80
N ARG A 151 13.42 6.33 -4.99
CA ARG A 151 12.58 5.74 -6.04
C ARG A 151 13.12 4.37 -6.51
N GLU A 152 14.42 4.25 -6.64
CA GLU A 152 15.12 3.04 -7.12
C GLU A 152 15.00 1.86 -6.15
N GLU A 153 14.74 2.10 -4.86
CA GLU A 153 14.56 1.06 -3.85
C GLU A 153 13.18 0.39 -3.91
N LEU A 154 12.22 1.01 -4.61
CA LEU A 154 10.82 0.59 -4.58
C LEU A 154 10.60 -0.72 -5.34
N PHE A 155 9.96 -1.65 -4.65
CA PHE A 155 9.37 -2.85 -5.24
C PHE A 155 7.95 -2.59 -5.74
N LEU A 156 7.15 -1.84 -4.95
CA LEU A 156 5.78 -1.47 -5.27
C LEU A 156 5.37 -0.22 -4.48
N ALA A 157 4.59 0.66 -5.09
CA ALA A 157 3.92 1.74 -4.38
C ALA A 157 2.55 2.03 -4.99
N TRP A 158 1.60 2.41 -4.14
CA TRP A 158 0.25 2.85 -4.53
C TRP A 158 -0.34 3.75 -3.47
N ASP A 159 -1.44 4.36 -3.77
CA ASP A 159 -2.16 5.22 -2.85
C ASP A 159 -3.63 4.83 -2.69
N PHE A 160 -4.23 5.30 -1.61
CA PHE A 160 -5.65 5.19 -1.35
C PHE A 160 -6.13 6.37 -0.51
N THR A 161 -7.44 6.61 -0.50
CA THR A 161 -8.08 7.62 0.33
C THR A 161 -8.93 6.95 1.40
N VAL A 162 -8.86 7.46 2.62
CA VAL A 162 -9.74 7.07 3.72
C VAL A 162 -11.08 7.79 3.56
N ALA A 163 -12.17 7.07 3.77
CA ALA A 163 -13.51 7.59 3.62
C ALA A 163 -13.75 8.83 4.50
N SER A 164 -14.60 9.73 4.03
CA SER A 164 -14.98 10.92 4.79
C SER A 164 -15.90 10.58 5.95
N GLN A 165 -15.88 11.41 6.99
CA GLN A 165 -16.82 11.33 8.10
C GLN A 165 -18.28 11.33 7.60
N ARG A 166 -18.56 12.14 6.59
CA ARG A 166 -19.87 12.17 5.94
C ARG A 166 -20.32 10.80 5.46
N ASN A 167 -19.43 10.05 4.84
CA ASN A 167 -19.76 8.73 4.36
C ASN A 167 -19.84 7.67 5.46
N ILE A 168 -19.04 7.81 6.53
CA ILE A 168 -18.95 6.83 7.61
C ILE A 168 -20.10 7.00 8.63
N THR A 169 -20.41 8.22 9.04
CA THR A 169 -21.26 8.48 10.22
C THR A 169 -22.54 9.28 9.97
N GLU A 170 -22.60 10.17 8.98
CA GLU A 170 -23.78 11.03 8.74
C GLU A 170 -25.05 10.26 8.34
N ARG A 171 -24.95 8.97 8.06
CA ARG A 171 -26.11 8.11 7.79
C ARG A 171 -26.73 7.51 9.05
N LEU A 172 -26.05 7.61 10.17
CA LEU A 172 -26.53 7.09 11.45
C LEU A 172 -27.24 8.16 12.28
N LEU A 173 -27.22 9.39 11.82
CA LEU A 173 -27.88 10.55 12.41
C LEU A 173 -29.09 11.00 11.57
#